data_ab88338b2213e006af2c56c675962ce0
#
_entry.id   ab88338b2213e006af2c56c675962ce0
#
_cell.length_a   1.000
_cell.length_b   1.000
_cell.length_c   1.000
_cell.angle_alpha   90.00
_cell.angle_beta   90.00
_cell.angle_gamma   90.00
#
_symmetry.space_group_name_H-M   'P 1'
#
loop_
_entity.id
_entity.type
_entity.pdbx_description
1 polymer ?
#
loop_
_entity_poly.entity_id
_entity_poly.type
_entity_poly.pdbx_seq_one_letter_code
_entity_poly.pdbx_strand_id
1 'polypeptide(L)'
;MLRRLTGGAAAVTVVGGGYILATDEGSRRSLVFWSNIFPIYLHYRGVQLLNRDLGVISDAHAERLYADCNERYTYKVRDITYSMRGFFLKQAQLLSTRDDFVPKEYMRWVKDTQDNVPSELKHGGAKEYVAKLLKEELGQDFDQVFEDWEEEALGIGNSSIS
;
A
#
# COMPACT_ATOMS: atom_id res chain seq x y z
N MET A 1 -20.04 -0.15 -43.86
CA MET A 1 -20.96 -0.06 -42.73
C MET A 1 -20.37 -0.58 -41.39
N LEU A 2 -19.19 -1.16 -41.37
CA LEU A 2 -18.52 -1.74 -40.16
C LEU A 2 -17.79 -0.75 -39.26
N ARG A 3 -17.51 0.45 -39.73
CA ARG A 3 -16.65 1.44 -39.04
C ARG A 3 -17.35 2.22 -37.91
N ARG A 4 -18.67 2.15 -37.78
CA ARG A 4 -19.45 2.82 -36.73
C ARG A 4 -19.71 1.97 -35.48
N LEU A 5 -19.52 0.64 -35.53
CA LEU A 5 -19.75 -0.26 -34.41
C LEU A 5 -18.57 -0.34 -33.45
N THR A 6 -17.34 -0.07 -33.91
CA THR A 6 -16.13 -0.10 -33.08
C THR A 6 -16.02 1.11 -32.16
N GLY A 7 -16.52 2.28 -32.55
CA GLY A 7 -16.52 3.49 -31.71
C GLY A 7 -17.47 3.41 -30.53
N GLY A 8 -18.62 2.77 -30.69
CA GLY A 8 -19.60 2.63 -29.61
C GLY A 8 -19.14 1.67 -28.51
N ALA A 9 -18.53 0.54 -28.88
CA ALA A 9 -18.00 -0.43 -27.92
C ALA A 9 -16.85 0.15 -27.11
N ALA A 10 -15.92 0.87 -27.74
CA ALA A 10 -14.81 1.52 -27.04
C ALA A 10 -15.31 2.63 -26.09
N ALA A 11 -16.30 3.43 -26.49
CA ALA A 11 -16.88 4.46 -25.63
C ALA A 11 -17.59 3.87 -24.40
N VAL A 12 -18.36 2.79 -24.56
CA VAL A 12 -19.03 2.09 -23.46
C VAL A 12 -18.02 1.48 -22.49
N THR A 13 -16.92 0.92 -23.01
CA THR A 13 -15.85 0.35 -22.16
C THR A 13 -15.13 1.43 -21.34
N VAL A 14 -14.84 2.58 -21.94
CA VAL A 14 -14.18 3.70 -21.26
C VAL A 14 -15.09 4.34 -20.22
N VAL A 15 -16.37 4.56 -20.54
CA VAL A 15 -17.34 5.15 -19.60
C VAL A 15 -17.68 4.17 -18.49
N GLY A 16 -17.90 2.88 -18.81
CA GLY A 16 -18.15 1.83 -17.81
C GLY A 16 -16.95 1.60 -16.90
N GLY A 17 -15.74 1.56 -17.46
CA GLY A 17 -14.50 1.48 -16.70
C GLY A 17 -14.27 2.69 -15.80
N GLY A 18 -14.52 3.90 -16.31
CA GLY A 18 -14.44 5.14 -15.55
C GLY A 18 -15.46 5.21 -14.41
N TYR A 19 -16.68 4.71 -14.62
CA TYR A 19 -17.70 4.65 -13.59
C TYR A 19 -17.33 3.68 -12.45
N ILE A 20 -16.83 2.46 -12.78
CA ILE A 20 -16.37 1.47 -11.79
C ILE A 20 -15.22 2.05 -10.97
N LEU A 21 -14.24 2.69 -11.61
CA LEU A 21 -13.11 3.33 -10.93
C LEU A 21 -13.53 4.51 -10.02
N ALA A 22 -14.64 5.18 -10.34
CA ALA A 22 -15.17 6.28 -9.54
C ALA A 22 -16.02 5.82 -8.35
N THR A 23 -16.66 4.65 -8.46
CA THR A 23 -17.63 4.17 -7.46
C THR A 23 -17.11 3.03 -6.59
N ASP A 24 -16.13 2.24 -7.07
CA ASP A 24 -15.55 1.13 -6.33
C ASP A 24 -14.21 1.51 -5.71
N GLU A 25 -14.17 1.56 -4.38
CA GLU A 25 -12.96 1.92 -3.63
C GLU A 25 -11.82 0.92 -3.85
N GLY A 26 -12.12 -0.37 -3.98
CA GLY A 26 -11.14 -1.42 -4.26
C GLY A 26 -10.44 -1.19 -5.61
N SER A 27 -11.21 -0.89 -6.65
CA SER A 27 -10.68 -0.58 -7.98
C SER A 27 -9.83 0.69 -7.96
N ARG A 28 -10.25 1.73 -7.24
CA ARG A 28 -9.49 2.97 -7.08
C ARG A 28 -8.17 2.72 -6.35
N ARG A 29 -8.18 1.97 -5.25
CA ARG A 29 -6.96 1.60 -4.50
C ARG A 29 -6.01 0.77 -5.37
N SER A 30 -6.54 -0.19 -6.13
CA SER A 30 -5.75 -0.99 -7.06
C SER A 30 -5.09 -0.12 -8.14
N LEU A 31 -5.81 0.83 -8.72
CA LEU A 31 -5.26 1.76 -9.70
C LEU A 31 -4.13 2.61 -9.11
N VAL A 32 -4.33 3.17 -7.92
CA VAL A 32 -3.31 3.95 -7.21
C VAL A 32 -2.08 3.09 -6.92
N PHE A 33 -2.25 1.85 -6.46
CA PHE A 33 -1.15 0.92 -6.25
C PHE A 33 -0.36 0.69 -7.54
N TRP A 34 -1.01 0.24 -8.60
CA TRP A 34 -0.35 -0.10 -9.85
C TRP A 34 0.30 1.11 -10.52
N SER A 35 -0.31 2.29 -10.49
CA SER A 35 0.28 3.51 -11.05
C SER A 35 1.60 3.91 -10.36
N ASN A 36 1.75 3.57 -9.09
CA ASN A 36 2.97 3.84 -8.33
C ASN A 36 4.01 2.73 -8.42
N ILE A 37 3.57 1.47 -8.37
CA ILE A 37 4.48 0.31 -8.35
C ILE A 37 4.99 -0.04 -9.75
N PHE A 38 4.17 0.13 -10.79
CA PHE A 38 4.52 -0.27 -12.15
C PHE A 38 5.79 0.42 -12.70
N PRO A 39 5.98 1.74 -12.54
CA PRO A 39 7.24 2.38 -12.95
C PRO A 39 8.47 1.84 -12.21
N ILE A 40 8.32 1.50 -10.93
CA ILE A 40 9.39 0.90 -10.12
C ILE A 40 9.73 -0.48 -10.69
N TYR A 41 8.71 -1.33 -10.89
CA TYR A 41 8.86 -2.65 -11.50
C TYR A 41 9.56 -2.58 -12.85
N LEU A 42 9.16 -1.66 -13.74
CA LEU A 42 9.77 -1.50 -15.06
C LEU A 42 11.26 -1.15 -14.96
N HIS A 43 11.66 -0.35 -13.96
CA HIS A 43 13.06 0.00 -13.78
C HIS A 43 13.89 -1.23 -13.37
N TYR A 44 13.45 -1.99 -12.36
CA TYR A 44 14.13 -3.24 -11.98
C TYR A 44 14.14 -4.27 -13.12
N ARG A 45 13.03 -4.39 -13.83
CA ARG A 45 12.94 -5.29 -14.99
C ARG A 45 13.86 -4.85 -16.14
N GLY A 46 14.03 -3.54 -16.34
CA GLY A 46 14.98 -2.99 -17.29
C GLY A 46 16.43 -3.39 -16.99
N VAL A 47 16.86 -3.25 -15.73
CA VAL A 47 18.19 -3.72 -15.29
C VAL A 47 18.34 -5.23 -15.51
N GLN A 48 17.33 -6.01 -15.13
CA GLN A 48 17.33 -7.44 -15.32
C GLN A 48 17.44 -7.83 -16.81
N LEU A 49 16.69 -7.16 -17.68
CA LEU A 49 16.70 -7.40 -19.13
C LEU A 49 18.10 -7.13 -19.72
N LEU A 50 18.73 -6.01 -19.35
CA LEU A 50 20.05 -5.65 -19.82
C LEU A 50 21.14 -6.62 -19.34
N ASN A 51 21.00 -7.15 -18.13
CA ASN A 51 21.98 -8.08 -17.57
C ASN A 51 21.73 -9.53 -18.02
N ARG A 52 20.57 -10.10 -17.65
CA ARG A 52 20.30 -11.54 -17.82
C ARG A 52 19.86 -11.92 -19.21
N ASP A 53 18.95 -11.13 -19.80
CA ASP A 53 18.30 -11.53 -21.06
C ASP A 53 19.14 -11.12 -22.29
N LEU A 54 19.77 -9.94 -22.24
CA LEU A 54 20.54 -9.40 -23.35
C LEU A 54 22.06 -9.49 -23.15
N GLY A 55 22.54 -9.69 -21.94
CA GLY A 55 23.98 -9.76 -21.63
C GLY A 55 24.77 -8.48 -21.97
N VAL A 56 24.09 -7.32 -22.00
CA VAL A 56 24.70 -6.03 -22.40
C VAL A 56 25.55 -5.45 -21.27
N ILE A 57 25.18 -5.72 -20.04
CA ILE A 57 25.90 -5.24 -18.84
C ILE A 57 26.41 -6.42 -18.00
N SER A 58 27.55 -6.22 -17.35
CA SER A 58 28.12 -7.21 -16.45
C SER A 58 27.34 -7.30 -15.12
N ASP A 59 27.49 -8.43 -14.41
CA ASP A 59 26.86 -8.64 -13.10
C ASP A 59 27.25 -7.53 -12.10
N ALA A 60 28.52 -7.17 -12.03
CA ALA A 60 29.00 -6.09 -11.17
C ALA A 60 28.38 -4.71 -11.51
N HIS A 61 28.03 -4.48 -12.79
CA HIS A 61 27.31 -3.27 -13.17
C HIS A 61 25.84 -3.35 -12.78
N ALA A 62 25.20 -4.50 -13.00
CA ALA A 62 23.80 -4.73 -12.62
C ALA A 62 23.60 -4.59 -11.10
N GLU A 63 24.52 -5.12 -10.27
CA GLU A 63 24.48 -4.96 -8.82
C GLU A 63 24.47 -3.48 -8.38
N ARG A 64 25.31 -2.64 -9.03
CA ARG A 64 25.31 -1.19 -8.75
C ARG A 64 23.98 -0.55 -9.12
N LEU A 65 23.42 -0.88 -10.29
CA LEU A 65 22.12 -0.36 -10.72
C LEU A 65 20.98 -0.82 -9.80
N TYR A 66 21.03 -2.05 -9.29
CA TYR A 66 20.07 -2.52 -8.29
C TYR A 66 20.22 -1.76 -6.96
N ALA A 67 21.45 -1.51 -6.50
CA ALA A 67 21.68 -0.71 -5.30
C ALA A 67 21.14 0.71 -5.46
N ASP A 68 21.36 1.35 -6.62
CA ASP A 68 20.82 2.67 -6.94
C ASP A 68 19.29 2.66 -6.99
N CYS A 69 18.67 1.60 -7.55
CA CYS A 69 17.21 1.41 -7.53
C CYS A 69 16.71 1.27 -6.09
N ASN A 70 17.36 0.45 -5.26
CA ASN A 70 16.98 0.24 -3.88
C ASN A 70 17.00 1.56 -3.10
N GLU A 71 18.09 2.34 -3.19
CA GLU A 71 18.19 3.63 -2.51
C GLU A 71 17.15 4.63 -3.00
N ARG A 72 16.90 4.68 -4.32
CA ARG A 72 15.91 5.58 -4.93
C ARG A 72 14.47 5.29 -4.52
N TYR A 73 14.11 4.00 -4.42
CA TYR A 73 12.71 3.60 -4.28
C TYR A 73 12.31 3.16 -2.88
N THR A 74 13.26 2.98 -1.95
CA THR A 74 12.97 2.46 -0.61
C THR A 74 11.87 3.25 0.10
N TYR A 75 11.96 4.57 0.14
CA TYR A 75 10.95 5.40 0.81
C TYR A 75 9.64 5.50 0.03
N LYS A 76 9.69 5.46 -1.29
CA LYS A 76 8.47 5.42 -2.10
C LYS A 76 7.70 4.12 -1.89
N VAL A 77 8.38 2.98 -1.79
CA VAL A 77 7.77 1.68 -1.48
C VAL A 77 7.21 1.68 -0.06
N ARG A 78 7.93 2.28 0.92
CA ARG A 78 7.40 2.50 2.26
C ARG A 78 6.07 3.26 2.24
N ASP A 79 6.02 4.40 1.56
CA ASP A 79 4.85 5.25 1.51
C ASP A 79 3.66 4.55 0.84
N ILE A 80 3.91 3.76 -0.21
CA ILE A 80 2.90 2.89 -0.84
C ILE A 80 2.41 1.84 0.17
N THR A 81 3.32 1.17 0.87
CA THR A 81 3.00 0.14 1.87
C THR A 81 2.12 0.71 2.98
N TYR A 82 2.47 1.88 3.50
CA TYR A 82 1.71 2.55 4.55
C TYR A 82 0.36 3.06 4.06
N SER A 83 0.26 3.55 2.83
CA SER A 83 -1.01 3.98 2.24
C SER A 83 -1.96 2.84 1.94
N MET A 84 -1.43 1.68 1.56
CA MET A 84 -2.21 0.47 1.29
C MET A 84 -2.66 -0.24 2.57
N ARG A 85 -1.90 -0.13 3.68
CA ARG A 85 -2.19 -0.72 5.00
C ARG A 85 -2.49 -2.22 4.98
N GLY A 86 -3.20 -2.72 5.98
CA GLY A 86 -3.68 -4.11 6.06
C GLY A 86 -2.64 -5.15 5.63
N PHE A 87 -2.94 -5.88 4.56
CA PHE A 87 -2.07 -6.92 4.01
C PHE A 87 -0.65 -6.44 3.72
N PHE A 88 -0.47 -5.23 3.16
CA PHE A 88 0.85 -4.72 2.80
C PHE A 88 1.74 -4.46 4.03
N LEU A 89 1.17 -3.90 5.10
CA LEU A 89 1.87 -3.74 6.37
C LEU A 89 2.22 -5.09 6.99
N LYS A 90 1.30 -6.06 6.91
CA LYS A 90 1.55 -7.42 7.42
C LYS A 90 2.70 -8.10 6.66
N GLN A 91 2.78 -7.91 5.34
CA GLN A 91 3.91 -8.40 4.56
C GLN A 91 5.22 -7.69 4.96
N ALA A 92 5.20 -6.37 5.19
CA ALA A 92 6.38 -5.65 5.65
C ALA A 92 6.86 -6.17 7.02
N GLN A 93 5.94 -6.39 7.98
CA GLN A 93 6.26 -7.00 9.27
C GLN A 93 6.88 -8.40 9.13
N LEU A 94 6.36 -9.23 8.23
CA LEU A 94 6.95 -10.54 7.93
C LEU A 94 8.36 -10.40 7.34
N LEU A 95 8.55 -9.47 6.41
CA LEU A 95 9.85 -9.23 5.77
C LEU A 95 10.88 -8.62 6.74
N SER A 96 10.45 -7.97 7.82
CA SER A 96 11.36 -7.40 8.83
C SER A 96 12.20 -8.45 9.56
N THR A 97 11.77 -9.71 9.53
CA THR A 97 12.50 -10.85 10.12
C THR A 97 13.44 -11.54 9.12
N ARG A 98 13.51 -11.07 7.87
CA ARG A 98 14.23 -11.71 6.78
C ARG A 98 15.40 -10.86 6.29
N ASP A 99 16.40 -10.67 7.17
CA ASP A 99 17.64 -9.91 6.89
C ASP A 99 18.46 -10.57 5.75
N ASP A 100 18.24 -11.86 5.50
CA ASP A 100 18.90 -12.64 4.46
C ASP A 100 18.37 -12.35 3.05
N PHE A 101 17.15 -11.84 2.93
CA PHE A 101 16.46 -11.67 1.66
C PHE A 101 16.17 -10.21 1.30
N VAL A 102 15.89 -9.37 2.29
CA VAL A 102 15.50 -7.98 2.08
C VAL A 102 16.73 -7.07 1.99
N PRO A 103 16.87 -6.26 0.92
CA PRO A 103 17.98 -5.31 0.83
C PRO A 103 18.02 -4.36 2.03
N LYS A 104 19.24 -4.03 2.49
CA LYS A 104 19.48 -3.20 3.68
C LYS A 104 18.81 -1.82 3.62
N GLU A 105 18.64 -1.27 2.42
CA GLU A 105 17.96 0.00 2.19
C GLU A 105 16.49 -0.07 2.61
N TYR A 106 15.83 -1.19 2.33
CA TYR A 106 14.45 -1.45 2.74
C TYR A 106 14.34 -1.80 4.22
N MET A 107 15.33 -2.52 4.77
CA MET A 107 15.33 -2.88 6.19
C MET A 107 15.32 -1.69 7.13
N ARG A 108 15.75 -0.51 6.69
CA ARG A 108 15.74 0.74 7.47
C ARG A 108 14.34 1.08 8.00
N TRP A 109 13.30 0.88 7.18
CA TRP A 109 11.92 1.20 7.55
C TRP A 109 11.04 -0.04 7.78
N VAL A 110 11.40 -1.18 7.19
CA VAL A 110 10.63 -2.42 7.33
C VAL A 110 10.64 -2.87 8.80
N LYS A 111 11.75 -2.73 9.51
CA LYS A 111 11.84 -3.02 10.95
C LYS A 111 10.93 -2.11 11.78
N ASP A 112 10.79 -0.85 11.40
CA ASP A 112 9.92 0.09 12.11
C ASP A 112 8.43 -0.31 12.05
N THR A 113 8.03 -1.12 11.06
CA THR A 113 6.64 -1.58 10.95
C THR A 113 6.21 -2.53 12.06
N GLN A 114 7.13 -3.05 12.86
CA GLN A 114 6.78 -3.91 14.00
C GLN A 114 6.17 -3.10 15.14
N ASP A 115 6.74 -1.93 15.43
CA ASP A 115 6.40 -1.14 16.63
C ASP A 115 5.77 0.22 16.30
N ASN A 116 6.06 0.79 15.12
CA ASN A 116 5.74 2.16 14.77
C ASN A 116 4.85 2.27 13.52
N VAL A 117 3.68 1.63 13.54
CA VAL A 117 2.70 1.81 12.46
C VAL A 117 1.88 3.08 12.72
N PRO A 118 1.85 4.06 11.79
CA PRO A 118 1.05 5.25 11.97
C PRO A 118 -0.45 4.93 12.10
N SER A 119 -1.10 5.47 13.13
CA SER A 119 -2.55 5.38 13.28
C SER A 119 -3.25 6.19 12.18
N GLU A 120 -4.36 5.70 11.65
CA GLU A 120 -5.24 6.47 10.76
C GLU A 120 -6.05 7.49 11.53
N LEU A 121 -6.35 7.18 12.77
CA LEU A 121 -7.10 8.06 13.63
C LEU A 121 -6.19 9.18 14.14
N LYS A 122 -6.63 10.41 13.98
CA LYS A 122 -5.97 11.56 14.61
C LYS A 122 -6.00 11.38 16.13
N HIS A 123 -5.01 11.94 16.83
CA HIS A 123 -5.05 11.98 18.30
C HIS A 123 -6.44 12.45 18.77
N GLY A 124 -7.05 11.68 19.66
CA GLY A 124 -8.42 11.94 20.18
C GLY A 124 -9.57 11.41 19.30
N GLY A 125 -9.35 11.08 18.04
CA GLY A 125 -10.43 10.62 17.13
C GLY A 125 -10.90 9.19 17.38
N ALA A 126 -10.13 8.38 18.11
CA ALA A 126 -10.48 7.00 18.41
C ALA A 126 -11.70 6.91 19.34
N LYS A 127 -11.75 7.73 20.39
CA LYS A 127 -12.88 7.78 21.33
C LYS A 127 -14.17 8.16 20.62
N GLU A 128 -14.14 9.21 19.81
CA GLU A 128 -15.30 9.69 19.03
C GLU A 128 -15.79 8.62 18.04
N TYR A 129 -14.87 7.95 17.36
CA TYR A 129 -15.21 6.88 16.43
C TYR A 129 -15.87 5.69 17.13
N VAL A 130 -15.30 5.23 18.27
CA VAL A 130 -15.87 4.12 19.07
C VAL A 130 -17.22 4.53 19.67
N ALA A 131 -17.36 5.75 20.17
CA ALA A 131 -18.62 6.25 20.71
C ALA A 131 -19.73 6.25 19.64
N LYS A 132 -19.40 6.67 18.41
CA LYS A 132 -20.35 6.62 17.29
C LYS A 132 -20.76 5.19 16.96
N LEU A 133 -19.82 4.25 16.86
CA LEU A 133 -20.11 2.84 16.59
C LEU A 133 -20.97 2.21 17.68
N LEU A 134 -20.67 2.45 18.95
CA LEU A 134 -21.49 1.93 20.06
C LEU A 134 -22.93 2.45 20.01
N LYS A 135 -23.10 3.71 19.64
CA LYS A 135 -24.44 4.29 19.49
C LYS A 135 -25.20 3.71 18.32
N GLU A 136 -24.52 3.51 17.16
CA GLU A 136 -25.12 2.98 15.93
C GLU A 136 -25.45 1.49 16.02
N GLU A 137 -24.53 0.68 16.57
CA GLU A 137 -24.63 -0.78 16.57
C GLU A 137 -25.33 -1.35 17.81
N LEU A 138 -25.11 -0.77 18.99
CA LEU A 138 -25.60 -1.29 20.27
C LEU A 138 -26.63 -0.37 20.95
N GLY A 139 -26.79 0.86 20.48
CA GLY A 139 -27.67 1.85 21.10
C GLY A 139 -27.18 2.33 22.47
N GLN A 140 -25.93 2.04 22.85
CA GLN A 140 -25.35 2.36 24.15
C GLN A 140 -24.46 3.61 24.06
N ASP A 141 -24.40 4.35 25.15
CA ASP A 141 -23.47 5.48 25.28
C ASP A 141 -22.09 4.99 25.72
N PHE A 142 -21.07 5.69 25.29
CA PHE A 142 -19.67 5.32 25.53
C PHE A 142 -19.36 5.09 27.01
N ASP A 143 -19.81 6.01 27.87
CA ASP A 143 -19.56 5.98 29.31
C ASP A 143 -20.36 4.87 30.04
N GLN A 144 -21.29 4.19 29.36
CA GLN A 144 -21.96 3.00 29.89
C GLN A 144 -21.17 1.71 29.68
N VAL A 145 -20.26 1.72 28.71
CA VAL A 145 -19.50 0.55 28.29
C VAL A 145 -18.05 0.59 28.81
N PHE A 146 -17.47 1.77 28.85
CA PHE A 146 -16.08 1.97 29.29
C PHE A 146 -16.04 2.86 30.54
N GLU A 147 -15.38 2.37 31.58
CA GLU A 147 -15.11 3.13 32.81
C GLU A 147 -13.94 4.09 32.63
N ASP A 148 -12.94 3.69 31.85
CA ASP A 148 -11.72 4.47 31.62
C ASP A 148 -11.27 4.34 30.15
N TRP A 149 -10.60 5.36 29.64
CA TRP A 149 -10.14 5.41 28.27
C TRP A 149 -8.81 6.16 28.16
N GLU A 150 -7.79 5.47 27.70
CA GLU A 150 -6.52 6.09 27.34
C GLU A 150 -6.55 6.56 25.87
N GLU A 151 -6.21 7.83 25.64
CA GLU A 151 -6.20 8.39 24.28
C GLU A 151 -5.02 7.87 23.44
N GLU A 152 -3.92 7.46 24.08
CA GLU A 152 -2.81 6.81 23.40
C GLU A 152 -3.09 5.33 23.20
N ALA A 153 -2.97 4.88 21.95
CA ALA A 153 -3.13 3.48 21.63
C ALA A 153 -2.00 2.64 22.22
N LEU A 154 -2.33 1.63 23.02
CA LEU A 154 -1.36 0.66 23.56
C LEU A 154 -0.72 -0.19 22.44
N GLY A 155 -1.35 -0.26 21.29
CA GLY A 155 -0.84 -0.97 20.13
C GLY A 155 -1.73 -0.72 18.94
N ILE A 156 -1.17 -0.83 17.74
CA ILE A 156 -1.90 -0.65 16.49
C ILE A 156 -2.03 -1.99 15.79
N GLY A 157 -3.24 -2.53 15.78
CA GLY A 157 -3.57 -3.74 15.01
C GLY A 157 -3.62 -3.44 13.50
N ASN A 158 -3.30 -4.44 12.70
CA ASN A 158 -3.37 -4.36 11.23
C ASN A 158 -4.78 -4.64 10.66
N SER A 159 -5.81 -4.65 11.49
CA SER A 159 -7.18 -4.75 10.98
C SER A 159 -7.54 -3.47 10.24
N SER A 160 -7.77 -3.59 8.94
CA SER A 160 -8.45 -2.54 8.20
C SER A 160 -9.85 -2.42 8.77
N ILE A 161 -10.15 -1.30 9.39
CA ILE A 161 -11.53 -0.91 9.65
C ILE A 161 -12.07 -0.50 8.28
N SER A 162 -12.84 -1.40 7.68
CA SER A 162 -13.58 -1.15 6.45
C SER A 162 -14.94 -0.57 6.76
#